data_9e7360450304299c3b5a9b3b132fb9b9
#
_entry.id   9e7360450304299c3b5a9b3b132fb9b9
#
_cell.length_a   1.000
_cell.length_b   1.000
_cell.length_c   1.000
_cell.angle_alpha   90.00
_cell.angle_beta   90.00
_cell.angle_gamma   90.00
#
_symmetry.space_group_name_H-M   'P 1'
#
loop_
_entity.id
_entity.type
_entity.pdbx_description
1 polymer ?
#
loop_
_entity_poly.entity_id
_entity_poly.type
_entity_poly.pdbx_seq_one_letter_code
_entity_poly.pdbx_strand_id
1 'polypeptide(L)'
;MSTEQAREQRAPGVSIELRPYQWDALTAIEAAALRGIRRQVVSLPTGAGKTVIFAHLLVERQTRTLILVHRDELIHQTLDKLAMVAQGTALDIGVIKAARDEHAGDVVVASVQTLQREARLQRLARTFGLVVVDECHHALPDNSYGRILAHVGADQDDGPLTVGYTATPFRPNNDPIITAAGKPGCFDEVVYTLPLMGLVAQGYLSPIVAKGIFLEGLNLDAVRTRHGDYVEHDLAEALMAADAPEHLVRGYEELAPGRRALIFCPTVEMAYAVEHAFRSAGLAAASVVGDTPTDERQAIYRQVRSGSLQALASCAVLTEGFDEPSIDCVMLARPTKSKVLLYQCIGRGLRLWPTKEDCLLIDATGATKRHGLLSVAAELGLLVPKTPQEGPLIEEGREGEKTAVEPKLTGYRAHDIDLAQRTRLHWVETPKGYWVVNLADRMLRVRPDGQGTYRLEVRKRDERVYTRLVDHLSQEFCFGIASDTARDAQILHMVQEGARWRQNPPSPKQETFARKLGVRIESGWSSGEVSDAIVAVTGEWYD
;
A
#
# COMPACT_ATOMS: atom_id res chain seq x y z
N MET A 1 8.84 -32.73 -0.86
CA MET A 1 9.44 -32.33 0.43
C MET A 1 8.42 -31.48 1.16
N SER A 2 8.12 -31.79 2.42
CA SER A 2 7.20 -30.95 3.20
C SER A 2 7.86 -29.61 3.51
N THR A 3 7.04 -28.56 3.67
CA THR A 3 7.49 -27.19 4.03
C THR A 3 8.34 -27.17 5.31
N GLU A 4 8.18 -28.15 6.19
CA GLU A 4 8.96 -28.31 7.41
C GLU A 4 10.39 -28.83 7.16
N GLN A 5 10.57 -29.73 6.20
CA GLN A 5 11.90 -30.24 5.82
C GLN A 5 12.75 -29.20 5.07
N ALA A 6 12.11 -28.27 4.36
CA ALA A 6 12.81 -27.15 3.73
C ALA A 6 13.28 -26.08 4.76
N ARG A 7 12.63 -25.98 5.91
CA ARG A 7 13.02 -25.06 7.01
C ARG A 7 14.29 -25.50 7.76
N GLU A 8 14.64 -26.79 7.73
CA GLU A 8 15.80 -27.32 8.44
C GLU A 8 17.12 -27.22 7.66
N GLN A 9 17.08 -26.97 6.36
CA GLN A 9 18.30 -26.81 5.54
C GLN A 9 18.71 -25.33 5.46
N ARG A 10 19.47 -24.86 6.46
CA ARG A 10 20.13 -23.54 6.39
C ARG A 10 21.15 -23.53 5.25
N ALA A 11 21.05 -22.56 4.36
CA ALA A 11 22.17 -22.24 3.48
C ALA A 11 23.37 -21.87 4.36
N PRO A 12 24.54 -22.50 4.20
CA PRO A 12 25.74 -22.17 4.98
C PRO A 12 26.11 -20.71 4.74
N GLY A 13 26.29 -19.93 5.81
CA GLY A 13 26.73 -18.54 5.73
C GLY A 13 25.63 -17.47 5.94
N VAL A 14 24.40 -17.84 6.33
CA VAL A 14 23.33 -16.87 6.62
C VAL A 14 23.14 -16.69 8.13
N SER A 15 23.20 -15.45 8.62
CA SER A 15 23.13 -15.15 10.06
C SER A 15 21.73 -14.69 10.55
N ILE A 16 20.87 -14.22 9.65
CA ILE A 16 19.52 -13.76 9.99
C ILE A 16 18.52 -14.84 9.62
N GLU A 17 17.74 -15.27 10.61
CA GLU A 17 16.65 -16.23 10.42
C GLU A 17 15.46 -15.56 9.72
N LEU A 18 14.96 -16.21 8.66
CA LEU A 18 13.79 -15.76 7.94
C LEU A 18 12.51 -15.98 8.76
N ARG A 19 11.61 -15.02 8.74
CA ARG A 19 10.25 -15.17 9.24
C ARG A 19 9.44 -16.11 8.33
N PRO A 20 8.40 -16.79 8.84
CA PRO A 20 7.61 -17.74 8.03
C PRO A 20 7.16 -17.19 6.68
N TYR A 21 6.59 -16.00 6.63
CA TYR A 21 6.12 -15.39 5.39
C TYR A 21 7.27 -15.02 4.42
N GLN A 22 8.49 -14.82 4.91
CA GLN A 22 9.67 -14.57 4.07
C GLN A 22 10.12 -15.87 3.40
N TRP A 23 10.03 -17.00 4.11
CA TRP A 23 10.19 -18.34 3.55
C TRP A 23 9.14 -18.64 2.48
N ASP A 24 7.87 -18.31 2.75
CA ASP A 24 6.78 -18.51 1.80
C ASP A 24 7.03 -17.70 0.52
N ALA A 25 7.54 -16.47 0.64
CA ALA A 25 7.91 -15.64 -0.52
C ALA A 25 9.04 -16.27 -1.34
N LEU A 26 10.11 -16.77 -0.70
CA LEU A 26 11.20 -17.47 -1.40
C LEU A 26 10.70 -18.73 -2.10
N THR A 27 9.90 -19.54 -1.42
CA THR A 27 9.28 -20.75 -1.98
C THR A 27 8.42 -20.42 -3.20
N ALA A 28 7.65 -19.34 -3.15
CA ALA A 28 6.83 -18.90 -4.27
C ALA A 28 7.68 -18.44 -5.48
N ILE A 29 8.79 -17.73 -5.23
CA ILE A 29 9.74 -17.34 -6.28
C ILE A 29 10.29 -18.58 -6.98
N GLU A 30 10.78 -19.56 -6.22
CA GLU A 30 11.36 -20.79 -6.77
C GLU A 30 10.32 -21.64 -7.52
N ALA A 31 9.13 -21.78 -6.96
CA ALA A 31 8.03 -22.52 -7.61
C ALA A 31 7.62 -21.85 -8.94
N ALA A 32 7.60 -20.53 -9.00
CA ALA A 32 7.31 -19.79 -10.23
C ALA A 32 8.45 -19.93 -11.26
N ALA A 33 9.70 -19.86 -10.82
CA ALA A 33 10.85 -20.08 -11.69
C ALA A 33 10.86 -21.48 -12.33
N LEU A 34 10.47 -22.51 -11.57
CA LEU A 34 10.31 -23.90 -12.09
C LEU A 34 9.17 -24.00 -13.13
N ARG A 35 8.15 -23.15 -13.07
CA ARG A 35 7.10 -23.02 -14.10
C ARG A 35 7.54 -22.24 -15.34
N GLY A 36 8.77 -21.73 -15.38
CA GLY A 36 9.32 -20.92 -16.48
C GLY A 36 8.99 -19.43 -16.37
N ILE A 37 8.38 -18.97 -15.26
CA ILE A 37 8.09 -17.55 -15.06
C ILE A 37 9.37 -16.84 -14.62
N ARG A 38 9.94 -16.05 -15.51
CA ARG A 38 11.24 -15.41 -15.30
C ARG A 38 11.13 -14.01 -14.71
N ARG A 39 10.06 -13.28 -14.97
CA ARG A 39 9.86 -11.89 -14.54
C ARG A 39 8.75 -11.83 -13.48
N GLN A 40 9.17 -11.90 -12.23
CA GLN A 40 8.30 -12.12 -11.08
C GLN A 40 8.17 -10.87 -10.22
N VAL A 41 7.07 -10.72 -9.50
CA VAL A 41 6.87 -9.67 -8.49
C VAL A 41 6.52 -10.29 -7.15
N VAL A 42 7.15 -9.76 -6.11
CA VAL A 42 6.83 -10.01 -4.70
C VAL A 42 6.28 -8.72 -4.10
N SER A 43 5.01 -8.75 -3.70
CA SER A 43 4.33 -7.60 -3.10
C SER A 43 4.30 -7.76 -1.58
N LEU A 44 5.07 -6.93 -0.89
CA LEU A 44 5.19 -6.92 0.57
C LEU A 44 5.25 -5.50 1.10
N PRO A 45 4.53 -5.16 2.17
CA PRO A 45 4.52 -3.83 2.75
C PRO A 45 5.91 -3.30 3.12
N THR A 46 5.98 -1.99 3.28
CA THR A 46 7.16 -1.35 3.88
C THR A 46 7.37 -1.90 5.31
N GLY A 47 8.62 -2.22 5.66
CA GLY A 47 8.93 -2.84 6.96
C GLY A 47 8.86 -4.38 6.99
N ALA A 48 8.37 -5.04 5.93
CA ALA A 48 8.34 -6.50 5.83
C ALA A 48 9.71 -7.17 5.63
N GLY A 49 10.78 -6.41 5.46
CA GLY A 49 12.12 -6.97 5.24
C GLY A 49 12.36 -7.51 3.85
N LYS A 50 11.83 -6.87 2.81
CA LYS A 50 12.07 -7.20 1.38
C LYS A 50 13.55 -7.43 1.09
N THR A 51 14.42 -6.55 1.61
CA THR A 51 15.89 -6.65 1.45
C THR A 51 16.45 -7.93 2.05
N VAL A 52 15.90 -8.43 3.16
CA VAL A 52 16.32 -9.70 3.77
C VAL A 52 15.96 -10.86 2.85
N ILE A 53 14.77 -10.85 2.24
CA ILE A 53 14.33 -11.91 1.31
C ILE A 53 15.25 -11.99 0.09
N PHE A 54 15.51 -10.86 -0.58
CA PHE A 54 16.36 -10.93 -1.77
C PHE A 54 17.84 -11.20 -1.44
N ALA A 55 18.32 -10.82 -0.26
CA ALA A 55 19.64 -11.19 0.19
C ALA A 55 19.77 -12.71 0.42
N HIS A 56 18.76 -13.36 0.97
CA HIS A 56 18.70 -14.82 1.05
C HIS A 56 18.62 -15.48 -0.33
N LEU A 57 17.76 -14.98 -1.22
CA LEU A 57 17.64 -15.49 -2.59
C LEU A 57 18.99 -15.46 -3.33
N LEU A 58 19.74 -14.36 -3.16
CA LEU A 58 21.06 -14.19 -3.75
C LEU A 58 22.06 -15.22 -3.19
N VAL A 59 22.09 -15.43 -1.87
CA VAL A 59 22.99 -16.41 -1.23
C VAL A 59 22.65 -17.84 -1.64
N GLU A 60 21.37 -18.19 -1.74
CA GLU A 60 20.92 -19.52 -2.16
C GLU A 60 21.26 -19.81 -3.63
N ARG A 61 21.07 -18.83 -4.50
CA ARG A 61 21.28 -19.02 -5.95
C ARG A 61 22.75 -18.99 -6.37
N GLN A 62 23.62 -18.36 -5.60
CA GLN A 62 25.07 -18.31 -5.87
C GLN A 62 25.39 -17.94 -7.33
N THR A 63 24.66 -16.99 -7.88
CA THR A 63 24.83 -16.52 -9.25
C THR A 63 25.09 -15.04 -9.28
N ARG A 64 25.76 -14.57 -10.31
CA ARG A 64 26.03 -13.14 -10.46
C ARG A 64 24.73 -12.35 -10.47
N THR A 65 24.60 -11.38 -9.56
CA THR A 65 23.36 -10.67 -9.28
C THR A 65 23.48 -9.18 -9.53
N LEU A 66 22.48 -8.60 -10.21
CA LEU A 66 22.29 -7.15 -10.31
C LEU A 66 21.14 -6.73 -9.39
N ILE A 67 21.39 -5.76 -8.51
CA ILE A 67 20.37 -5.15 -7.65
C ILE A 67 20.15 -3.71 -8.09
N LEU A 68 18.96 -3.42 -8.59
CA LEU A 68 18.53 -2.08 -9.01
C LEU A 68 17.76 -1.40 -7.87
N VAL A 69 18.24 -0.24 -7.43
CA VAL A 69 17.58 0.59 -6.43
C VAL A 69 17.18 1.94 -7.02
N HIS A 70 16.05 2.47 -6.57
CA HIS A 70 15.51 3.72 -7.11
C HIS A 70 16.34 4.95 -6.70
N ARG A 71 16.71 5.05 -5.41
CA ARG A 71 17.41 6.19 -4.82
C ARG A 71 18.77 5.82 -4.27
N ASP A 72 19.68 6.78 -4.31
CA ASP A 72 21.04 6.62 -3.83
C ASP A 72 21.13 6.29 -2.32
N GLU A 73 20.21 6.79 -1.49
CA GLU A 73 20.16 6.50 -0.06
C GLU A 73 19.89 5.01 0.23
N LEU A 74 19.10 4.35 -0.63
CA LEU A 74 18.77 2.94 -0.49
C LEU A 74 19.98 2.01 -0.70
N ILE A 75 21.01 2.45 -1.42
CA ILE A 75 22.22 1.65 -1.65
C ILE A 75 22.91 1.29 -0.33
N HIS A 76 23.11 2.27 0.58
CA HIS A 76 23.75 2.00 1.87
C HIS A 76 22.97 1.00 2.69
N GLN A 77 21.64 1.17 2.76
CA GLN A 77 20.77 0.23 3.48
C GLN A 77 20.79 -1.18 2.87
N THR A 78 20.85 -1.26 1.55
CA THR A 78 20.98 -2.55 0.85
C THR A 78 22.32 -3.21 1.19
N LEU A 79 23.42 -2.46 1.14
CA LEU A 79 24.76 -2.96 1.49
C LEU A 79 24.84 -3.42 2.94
N ASP A 80 24.31 -2.65 3.89
CA ASP A 80 24.30 -3.01 5.31
C ASP A 80 23.50 -4.31 5.53
N LYS A 81 22.35 -4.47 4.88
CA LYS A 81 21.53 -5.69 4.99
C LYS A 81 22.20 -6.88 4.31
N LEU A 82 22.83 -6.70 3.15
CA LEU A 82 23.60 -7.75 2.51
C LEU A 82 24.74 -8.22 3.41
N ALA A 83 25.51 -7.29 4.01
CA ALA A 83 26.58 -7.61 4.95
C ALA A 83 26.06 -8.38 6.19
N MET A 84 24.87 -8.03 6.69
CA MET A 84 24.25 -8.72 7.83
C MET A 84 23.76 -10.13 7.47
N VAL A 85 23.17 -10.33 6.29
CA VAL A 85 22.63 -11.63 5.86
C VAL A 85 23.75 -12.57 5.42
N ALA A 86 24.72 -12.06 4.67
CA ALA A 86 25.82 -12.84 4.10
C ALA A 86 27.01 -13.00 5.06
N GLN A 87 26.83 -12.86 6.38
CA GLN A 87 27.90 -13.07 7.36
C GLN A 87 28.48 -14.48 7.20
N GLY A 88 29.78 -14.55 6.84
CA GLY A 88 30.46 -15.81 6.56
C GLY A 88 30.55 -16.21 5.08
N THR A 89 29.89 -15.47 4.19
CA THR A 89 30.07 -15.61 2.74
C THR A 89 30.89 -14.41 2.24
N ALA A 90 32.04 -14.66 1.63
CA ALA A 90 32.83 -13.60 1.00
C ALA A 90 32.13 -13.19 -0.31
N LEU A 91 31.29 -12.18 -0.27
CA LEU A 91 30.67 -11.59 -1.47
C LEU A 91 31.53 -10.44 -1.96
N ASP A 92 31.91 -10.51 -3.23
CA ASP A 92 32.52 -9.38 -3.94
C ASP A 92 31.37 -8.47 -4.44
N ILE A 93 31.30 -7.23 -3.89
CA ILE A 93 30.19 -6.31 -4.16
C ILE A 93 30.70 -5.05 -4.86
N GLY A 94 30.32 -4.90 -6.13
CA GLY A 94 30.50 -3.68 -6.89
C GLY A 94 29.35 -2.69 -6.65
N VAL A 95 29.65 -1.39 -6.67
CA VAL A 95 28.66 -0.33 -6.47
C VAL A 95 28.69 0.70 -7.60
N ILE A 96 27.52 0.94 -8.22
CA ILE A 96 27.35 1.97 -9.25
C ILE A 96 26.46 3.10 -8.69
N LYS A 97 27.13 4.16 -8.19
CA LYS A 97 26.45 5.29 -7.55
C LYS A 97 27.31 6.55 -7.67
N ALA A 98 26.73 7.64 -8.16
CA ALA A 98 27.42 8.94 -8.29
C ALA A 98 28.84 8.81 -8.88
N ALA A 99 29.91 8.99 -8.10
CA ALA A 99 31.30 8.85 -8.55
C ALA A 99 31.78 7.39 -8.54
N ARG A 100 31.18 6.48 -7.75
CA ARG A 100 31.53 5.05 -7.75
C ARG A 100 30.97 4.39 -9.00
N ASP A 101 31.79 3.61 -9.68
CA ASP A 101 31.48 3.01 -10.98
C ASP A 101 32.11 1.60 -11.09
N GLU A 102 31.77 0.75 -10.15
CA GLU A 102 32.32 -0.59 -9.96
C GLU A 102 31.37 -1.62 -10.57
N HIS A 103 31.72 -2.10 -11.75
CA HIS A 103 30.93 -3.04 -12.54
C HIS A 103 31.29 -4.51 -12.31
N ALA A 104 32.38 -4.78 -11.58
CA ALA A 104 32.87 -6.11 -11.24
C ALA A 104 32.19 -6.62 -9.94
N GLY A 105 32.33 -7.93 -9.69
CA GLY A 105 31.83 -8.58 -8.48
C GLY A 105 30.74 -9.59 -8.73
N ASP A 106 30.48 -10.40 -7.69
CA ASP A 106 29.37 -11.38 -7.65
C ASP A 106 28.02 -10.68 -7.57
N VAL A 107 28.01 -9.52 -6.90
CA VAL A 107 26.83 -8.68 -6.72
C VAL A 107 27.17 -7.26 -7.18
N VAL A 108 26.33 -6.69 -8.04
CA VAL A 108 26.40 -5.28 -8.44
C VAL A 108 25.17 -4.56 -7.93
N VAL A 109 25.35 -3.60 -6.99
CA VAL A 109 24.28 -2.74 -6.49
C VAL A 109 24.32 -1.42 -7.23
N ALA A 110 23.28 -1.10 -7.99
CA ALA A 110 23.26 0.04 -8.89
C ALA A 110 22.04 0.97 -8.63
N SER A 111 22.32 2.28 -8.55
CA SER A 111 21.26 3.30 -8.64
C SER A 111 20.80 3.41 -10.08
N VAL A 112 19.49 3.28 -10.31
CA VAL A 112 18.87 3.45 -11.62
C VAL A 112 19.18 4.83 -12.20
N GLN A 113 19.14 5.88 -11.37
CA GLN A 113 19.45 7.26 -11.78
C GLN A 113 20.87 7.42 -12.29
N THR A 114 21.83 6.66 -11.74
CA THR A 114 23.22 6.68 -12.16
C THR A 114 23.43 5.79 -13.39
N LEU A 115 22.87 4.57 -13.37
CA LEU A 115 23.06 3.56 -14.41
C LEU A 115 22.34 3.90 -15.73
N GLN A 116 21.27 4.71 -15.71
CA GLN A 116 20.57 5.13 -16.93
C GLN A 116 21.42 5.92 -17.93
N ARG A 117 22.60 6.44 -17.50
CA ARG A 117 23.55 7.13 -18.39
C ARG A 117 24.17 6.12 -19.35
N GLU A 118 24.00 6.35 -20.66
CA GLU A 118 24.40 5.42 -21.72
C GLU A 118 25.85 4.89 -21.56
N ALA A 119 26.81 5.79 -21.31
CA ALA A 119 28.22 5.42 -21.14
C ALA A 119 28.46 4.47 -19.94
N ARG A 120 27.61 4.47 -18.91
CA ARG A 120 27.69 3.55 -17.78
C ARG A 120 26.97 2.24 -18.07
N LEU A 121 25.79 2.34 -18.69
CA LEU A 121 25.01 1.18 -19.08
C LEU A 121 25.80 0.27 -20.02
N GLN A 122 26.46 0.83 -21.02
CA GLN A 122 27.28 0.07 -21.97
C GLN A 122 28.50 -0.67 -21.34
N ARG A 123 28.96 -0.21 -20.17
CA ARG A 123 30.02 -0.91 -19.42
C ARG A 123 29.48 -2.02 -18.53
N LEU A 124 28.18 -2.04 -18.27
CA LEU A 124 27.57 -3.10 -17.49
C LEU A 124 27.61 -4.42 -18.27
N ALA A 125 28.11 -5.46 -17.63
CA ALA A 125 28.08 -6.80 -18.22
C ALA A 125 26.64 -7.25 -18.44
N ARG A 126 26.42 -8.06 -19.47
CA ARG A 126 25.10 -8.61 -19.80
C ARG A 126 24.82 -9.96 -19.14
N THR A 127 25.78 -10.54 -18.45
CA THR A 127 25.71 -11.89 -17.88
C THR A 127 25.39 -11.83 -16.40
N PHE A 128 24.10 -11.76 -16.08
CA PHE A 128 23.57 -11.94 -14.73
C PHE A 128 22.66 -13.17 -14.71
N GLY A 129 22.65 -13.92 -13.62
CA GLY A 129 21.70 -15.02 -13.40
C GLY A 129 20.48 -14.58 -12.59
N LEU A 130 20.64 -13.49 -11.82
CA LEU A 130 19.56 -12.88 -11.02
C LEU A 130 19.57 -11.36 -11.19
N VAL A 131 18.39 -10.78 -11.38
CA VAL A 131 18.18 -9.34 -11.35
C VAL A 131 17.11 -9.03 -10.28
N VAL A 132 17.46 -8.21 -9.31
CA VAL A 132 16.55 -7.72 -8.27
C VAL A 132 16.19 -6.28 -8.58
N VAL A 133 14.90 -5.96 -8.54
CA VAL A 133 14.41 -4.59 -8.75
C VAL A 133 13.66 -4.15 -7.49
N ASP A 134 14.30 -3.31 -6.69
CA ASP A 134 13.61 -2.73 -5.52
C ASP A 134 12.70 -1.59 -5.94
N GLU A 135 11.56 -1.44 -5.25
CA GLU A 135 10.45 -0.53 -5.58
C GLU A 135 10.04 -0.63 -7.07
N CYS A 136 9.82 -1.86 -7.52
CA CYS A 136 9.56 -2.21 -8.92
C CYS A 136 8.29 -1.58 -9.52
N HIS A 137 7.44 -0.93 -8.72
CA HIS A 137 6.32 -0.14 -9.22
C HIS A 137 6.74 1.08 -10.06
N HIS A 138 8.03 1.47 -10.00
CA HIS A 138 8.61 2.47 -10.88
C HIS A 138 9.02 1.91 -12.26
N ALA A 139 9.10 0.59 -12.42
CA ALA A 139 9.59 -0.02 -13.65
C ALA A 139 8.53 -0.01 -14.76
N LEU A 140 8.87 0.66 -15.87
CA LEU A 140 8.10 0.70 -17.11
C LEU A 140 8.98 0.28 -18.27
N PRO A 141 8.45 -0.40 -19.30
CA PRO A 141 9.24 -0.82 -20.47
C PRO A 141 9.91 0.34 -21.22
N ASP A 142 9.29 1.51 -21.19
CA ASP A 142 9.71 2.72 -21.92
C ASP A 142 10.54 3.70 -21.08
N ASN A 143 10.86 3.36 -19.84
CA ASN A 143 11.66 4.22 -18.97
C ASN A 143 13.08 3.65 -18.73
N SER A 144 13.82 4.30 -17.81
CA SER A 144 15.19 3.89 -17.45
C SER A 144 15.28 2.45 -16.97
N TYR A 145 14.28 1.95 -16.23
CA TYR A 145 14.25 0.56 -15.78
C TYR A 145 14.13 -0.40 -16.96
N GLY A 146 13.19 -0.18 -17.87
CA GLY A 146 12.99 -1.03 -19.04
C GLY A 146 14.24 -1.09 -19.91
N ARG A 147 14.94 0.05 -20.11
CA ARG A 147 16.22 0.10 -20.84
C ARG A 147 17.32 -0.71 -20.16
N ILE A 148 17.45 -0.62 -18.84
CA ILE A 148 18.44 -1.39 -18.08
C ILE A 148 18.12 -2.89 -18.14
N LEU A 149 16.84 -3.27 -17.93
CA LEU A 149 16.39 -4.66 -18.00
C LEU A 149 16.61 -5.26 -19.39
N ALA A 150 16.29 -4.53 -20.45
CA ALA A 150 16.58 -4.97 -21.83
C ALA A 150 18.10 -5.11 -22.11
N HIS A 151 18.92 -4.20 -21.57
CA HIS A 151 20.38 -4.28 -21.73
C HIS A 151 20.98 -5.57 -21.14
N VAL A 152 20.45 -6.03 -20.01
CA VAL A 152 20.90 -7.28 -19.36
C VAL A 152 20.13 -8.52 -19.82
N GLY A 153 19.26 -8.40 -20.84
CA GLY A 153 18.46 -9.49 -21.40
C GLY A 153 17.34 -9.98 -20.51
N ALA A 154 16.91 -9.17 -19.51
CA ALA A 154 15.83 -9.53 -18.60
C ALA A 154 14.43 -9.48 -19.26
N ASP A 155 14.34 -8.93 -20.46
CA ASP A 155 13.14 -8.92 -21.30
C ASP A 155 12.99 -10.18 -22.16
N GLN A 156 14.01 -11.04 -22.20
CA GLN A 156 14.03 -12.28 -22.97
C GLN A 156 13.52 -13.46 -22.15
N ASP A 157 12.92 -14.46 -22.80
CA ASP A 157 12.35 -15.65 -22.14
C ASP A 157 13.41 -16.55 -21.49
N ASP A 158 14.63 -16.57 -22.04
CA ASP A 158 15.79 -17.27 -21.50
C ASP A 158 16.72 -16.38 -20.66
N GLY A 159 16.29 -15.15 -20.39
CA GLY A 159 17.02 -14.16 -19.61
C GLY A 159 17.20 -14.53 -18.14
N PRO A 160 17.87 -13.65 -17.35
CA PRO A 160 18.05 -13.86 -15.92
C PRO A 160 16.72 -13.93 -15.19
N LEU A 161 16.67 -14.67 -14.07
CA LEU A 161 15.53 -14.55 -13.14
C LEU A 161 15.45 -13.10 -12.65
N THR A 162 14.35 -12.44 -12.92
CA THR A 162 14.13 -11.04 -12.55
C THR A 162 13.02 -10.97 -11.51
N VAL A 163 13.36 -10.52 -10.30
CA VAL A 163 12.41 -10.43 -9.19
C VAL A 163 12.26 -8.98 -8.75
N GLY A 164 11.08 -8.44 -8.97
CA GLY A 164 10.67 -7.11 -8.52
C GLY A 164 10.06 -7.17 -7.11
N TYR A 165 10.46 -6.24 -6.26
CA TYR A 165 9.91 -6.06 -4.92
C TYR A 165 9.19 -4.72 -4.82
N THR A 166 8.01 -4.71 -4.22
CA THR A 166 7.22 -3.48 -4.03
C THR A 166 6.29 -3.60 -2.82
N ALA A 167 5.87 -2.46 -2.29
CA ALA A 167 4.84 -2.43 -1.24
C ALA A 167 3.43 -2.64 -1.82
N THR A 168 3.22 -2.33 -3.08
CA THR A 168 1.93 -2.42 -3.77
C THR A 168 2.13 -2.97 -5.17
N PRO A 169 1.29 -3.92 -5.64
CA PRO A 169 1.41 -4.49 -6.99
C PRO A 169 0.75 -3.59 -8.06
N PHE A 170 0.68 -2.28 -7.79
CA PHE A 170 0.09 -1.27 -8.68
C PHE A 170 1.04 -0.10 -8.88
N ARG A 171 0.88 0.61 -9.98
CA ARG A 171 1.56 1.87 -10.27
C ARG A 171 0.87 3.05 -9.55
N PRO A 172 1.49 4.23 -9.47
CA PRO A 172 0.86 5.41 -8.89
C PRO A 172 -0.49 5.81 -9.50
N ASN A 173 -0.72 5.46 -10.77
CA ASN A 173 -1.99 5.65 -11.49
C ASN A 173 -2.96 4.46 -11.33
N ASN A 174 -2.70 3.53 -10.41
CA ASN A 174 -3.43 2.29 -10.15
C ASN A 174 -3.43 1.26 -11.32
N ASP A 175 -2.59 1.43 -12.34
CA ASP A 175 -2.37 0.40 -13.36
C ASP A 175 -1.55 -0.77 -12.77
N PRO A 176 -1.79 -2.03 -13.18
CA PRO A 176 -0.98 -3.16 -12.75
C PRO A 176 0.46 -3.05 -13.28
N ILE A 177 1.43 -3.54 -12.49
CA ILE A 177 2.85 -3.55 -12.86
C ILE A 177 3.23 -4.72 -13.76
N ILE A 178 2.36 -5.73 -13.84
CA ILE A 178 2.54 -6.91 -14.68
C ILE A 178 2.04 -6.66 -16.11
N THR A 179 2.51 -7.46 -17.04
CA THR A 179 2.00 -7.49 -18.42
C THR A 179 0.53 -7.89 -18.41
N ALA A 180 -0.33 -7.03 -18.95
CA ALA A 180 -1.76 -7.27 -19.08
C ALA A 180 -2.19 -7.10 -20.55
N ALA A 181 -3.35 -7.62 -20.91
CA ALA A 181 -3.86 -7.56 -22.29
C ALA A 181 -3.82 -6.13 -22.84
N GLY A 182 -2.98 -5.89 -23.85
CA GLY A 182 -2.80 -4.59 -24.50
C GLY A 182 -1.89 -3.57 -23.81
N LYS A 183 -1.29 -3.92 -22.66
CA LYS A 183 -0.32 -3.07 -21.94
C LYS A 183 0.91 -3.89 -21.56
N PRO A 184 2.07 -3.69 -22.21
CA PRO A 184 3.30 -4.37 -21.81
C PRO A 184 3.77 -3.90 -20.44
N GLY A 185 4.21 -4.85 -19.60
CA GLY A 185 4.86 -4.60 -18.32
C GLY A 185 6.29 -5.15 -18.31
N CYS A 186 7.07 -4.78 -17.29
CA CYS A 186 8.40 -5.37 -17.09
C CYS A 186 8.34 -6.75 -16.41
N PHE A 187 7.18 -7.16 -15.89
CA PHE A 187 6.99 -8.39 -15.13
C PHE A 187 5.80 -9.19 -15.66
N ASP A 188 5.80 -10.50 -15.42
CA ASP A 188 4.80 -11.43 -15.92
C ASP A 188 3.75 -11.80 -14.88
N GLU A 189 4.18 -12.05 -13.62
CA GLU A 189 3.29 -12.55 -12.57
C GLU A 189 3.65 -11.95 -11.20
N VAL A 190 2.61 -11.65 -10.40
CA VAL A 190 2.78 -11.41 -8.96
C VAL A 190 2.75 -12.77 -8.28
N VAL A 191 3.92 -13.30 -7.92
CA VAL A 191 4.08 -14.66 -7.41
C VAL A 191 3.80 -14.78 -5.92
N TYR A 192 3.95 -13.67 -5.18
CA TYR A 192 3.65 -13.64 -3.76
C TYR A 192 3.11 -12.27 -3.34
N THR A 193 2.07 -12.29 -2.52
CA THR A 193 1.49 -11.08 -1.93
C THR A 193 1.13 -11.36 -0.47
N LEU A 194 1.61 -10.49 0.43
CA LEU A 194 1.14 -10.47 1.81
C LEU A 194 0.69 -9.04 2.14
N PRO A 195 -0.59 -8.84 2.44
CA PRO A 195 -1.13 -7.54 2.76
C PRO A 195 -0.57 -6.98 4.07
N LEU A 196 -0.59 -5.65 4.21
CA LEU A 196 -0.13 -4.96 5.41
C LEU A 196 -0.76 -5.52 6.70
N MET A 197 -2.08 -5.75 6.65
CA MET A 197 -2.80 -6.28 7.81
C MET A 197 -2.51 -7.75 8.12
N GLY A 198 -2.10 -8.52 7.13
CA GLY A 198 -1.59 -9.86 7.38
C GLY A 198 -0.34 -9.83 8.26
N LEU A 199 0.54 -8.85 8.07
CA LEU A 199 1.73 -8.65 8.91
C LEU A 199 1.38 -8.09 10.30
N VAL A 200 0.40 -7.18 10.38
CA VAL A 200 -0.11 -6.66 11.65
C VAL A 200 -0.77 -7.78 12.46
N ALA A 201 -1.64 -8.58 11.85
CA ALA A 201 -2.31 -9.70 12.50
C ALA A 201 -1.35 -10.78 13.01
N GLN A 202 -0.23 -10.98 12.30
CA GLN A 202 0.84 -11.89 12.70
C GLN A 202 1.84 -11.27 13.70
N GLY A 203 1.65 -10.02 14.11
CA GLY A 203 2.52 -9.32 15.07
C GLY A 203 3.88 -8.90 14.51
N TYR A 204 4.07 -8.87 13.18
CA TYR A 204 5.31 -8.43 12.56
C TYR A 204 5.37 -6.92 12.28
N LEU A 205 4.22 -6.25 12.35
CA LEU A 205 4.06 -4.80 12.32
C LEU A 205 3.15 -4.35 13.47
N SER A 206 3.30 -3.10 13.89
CA SER A 206 2.48 -2.50 14.95
C SER A 206 1.02 -2.37 14.53
N PRO A 207 0.06 -2.56 15.45
CA PRO A 207 -1.34 -2.21 15.21
C PRO A 207 -1.50 -0.77 14.75
N ILE A 208 -2.59 -0.47 14.04
CA ILE A 208 -2.90 0.87 13.54
C ILE A 208 -4.17 1.37 14.24
N VAL A 209 -4.08 2.58 14.80
CA VAL A 209 -5.22 3.36 15.28
C VAL A 209 -5.36 4.58 14.37
N ALA A 210 -6.55 4.87 13.84
CA ALA A 210 -6.72 6.00 12.93
C ALA A 210 -7.69 7.04 13.49
N LYS A 211 -7.30 8.30 13.38
CA LYS A 211 -8.05 9.48 13.77
C LYS A 211 -8.10 10.46 12.62
N GLY A 212 -9.20 11.20 12.47
CA GLY A 212 -9.33 12.27 11.49
C GLY A 212 -9.34 13.63 12.14
N ILE A 213 -8.75 14.62 11.47
CA ILE A 213 -8.90 16.04 11.77
C ILE A 213 -9.66 16.68 10.60
N PHE A 214 -10.75 17.34 10.89
CA PHE A 214 -11.48 18.10 9.89
C PHE A 214 -11.05 19.56 9.92
N LEU A 215 -10.52 20.06 8.79
CA LEU A 215 -10.15 21.46 8.61
C LEU A 215 -11.33 22.20 7.96
N GLU A 216 -11.95 23.09 8.71
CA GLU A 216 -13.01 23.93 8.16
C GLU A 216 -12.43 24.90 7.13
N GLY A 217 -13.12 25.08 6.01
CA GLY A 217 -12.65 25.91 4.91
C GLY A 217 -11.71 25.22 3.91
N LEU A 218 -11.21 24.03 4.20
CA LEU A 218 -10.41 23.28 3.23
C LEU A 218 -11.30 22.78 2.08
N ASN A 219 -11.08 23.31 0.88
CA ASN A 219 -11.77 22.94 -0.34
C ASN A 219 -10.85 22.17 -1.30
N LEU A 220 -10.82 20.85 -1.20
CA LEU A 220 -10.02 19.99 -2.08
C LEU A 220 -10.61 19.86 -3.50
N ASP A 221 -11.87 20.19 -3.71
CA ASP A 221 -12.49 20.13 -5.04
C ASP A 221 -11.97 21.24 -5.95
N ALA A 222 -11.47 22.34 -5.38
CA ALA A 222 -10.82 23.43 -6.10
C ALA A 222 -9.34 23.14 -6.47
N VAL A 223 -8.73 22.11 -5.85
CA VAL A 223 -7.33 21.75 -6.08
C VAL A 223 -7.20 20.96 -7.38
N ARG A 224 -6.37 21.44 -8.30
CA ARG A 224 -6.11 20.75 -9.57
C ARG A 224 -5.51 19.37 -9.36
N THR A 225 -5.81 18.46 -10.28
CA THR A 225 -5.24 17.10 -10.28
C THR A 225 -4.40 16.88 -11.53
N ARG A 226 -3.27 16.18 -11.37
CA ARG A 226 -2.38 15.78 -12.46
C ARG A 226 -1.85 14.38 -12.21
N HIS A 227 -1.80 13.54 -13.26
CA HIS A 227 -1.33 12.16 -13.18
C HIS A 227 -2.04 11.30 -12.09
N GLY A 228 -3.31 11.61 -11.80
CA GLY A 228 -4.11 10.87 -10.83
C GLY A 228 -3.96 11.33 -9.38
N ASP A 229 -3.15 12.36 -9.08
CA ASP A 229 -3.02 12.94 -7.74
C ASP A 229 -3.16 14.48 -7.76
N TYR A 230 -3.22 15.09 -6.59
CA TYR A 230 -3.30 16.55 -6.44
C TYR A 230 -2.01 17.24 -6.89
N VAL A 231 -2.13 18.43 -7.47
CA VAL A 231 -0.99 19.32 -7.73
C VAL A 231 -0.47 19.85 -6.40
N GLU A 232 0.77 19.53 -6.05
CA GLU A 232 1.36 19.75 -4.72
C GLU A 232 1.32 21.21 -4.27
N HIS A 233 1.59 22.14 -5.18
CA HIS A 233 1.59 23.57 -4.89
C HIS A 233 0.17 24.09 -4.56
N ASP A 234 -0.81 23.78 -5.40
CA ASP A 234 -2.21 24.17 -5.17
C ASP A 234 -2.76 23.56 -3.87
N LEU A 235 -2.34 22.33 -3.57
CA LEU A 235 -2.71 21.65 -2.34
C LEU A 235 -2.12 22.35 -1.12
N ALA A 236 -0.84 22.75 -1.18
CA ALA A 236 -0.19 23.47 -0.09
C ALA A 236 -0.85 24.84 0.13
N GLU A 237 -1.19 25.58 -0.93
CA GLU A 237 -1.91 26.85 -0.81
C GLU A 237 -3.27 26.67 -0.13
N ALA A 238 -4.05 25.65 -0.51
CA ALA A 238 -5.35 25.37 0.09
C ALA A 238 -5.24 24.99 1.58
N LEU A 239 -4.21 24.21 1.95
CA LEU A 239 -3.95 23.82 3.33
C LEU A 239 -3.47 25.01 4.17
N MET A 240 -2.60 25.85 3.65
CA MET A 240 -2.15 27.05 4.34
C MET A 240 -3.30 28.05 4.53
N ALA A 241 -4.18 28.20 3.55
CA ALA A 241 -5.37 29.05 3.67
C ALA A 241 -6.39 28.54 4.71
N ALA A 242 -6.30 27.26 5.09
CA ALA A 242 -7.11 26.62 6.12
C ALA A 242 -6.35 26.47 7.46
N ASP A 243 -5.28 27.23 7.70
CA ASP A 243 -4.44 27.23 8.92
C ASP A 243 -4.03 25.81 9.36
N ALA A 244 -3.70 24.95 8.37
CA ALA A 244 -3.39 23.55 8.60
C ALA A 244 -2.21 23.32 9.58
N PRO A 245 -1.09 24.11 9.57
CA PRO A 245 -0.01 23.92 10.52
C PRO A 245 -0.47 24.04 11.98
N GLU A 246 -1.29 25.03 12.33
CA GLU A 246 -1.83 25.29 13.66
C GLU A 246 -2.81 24.16 14.07
N HIS A 247 -3.63 23.71 13.14
CA HIS A 247 -4.54 22.59 13.37
C HIS A 247 -3.82 21.26 13.57
N LEU A 248 -2.68 21.06 12.90
CA LEU A 248 -1.82 19.89 13.12
C LEU A 248 -1.22 19.89 14.52
N VAL A 249 -0.74 21.03 15.02
CA VAL A 249 -0.26 21.19 16.40
C VAL A 249 -1.35 20.80 17.38
N ARG A 250 -2.53 21.39 17.24
CA ARG A 250 -3.66 21.09 18.13
C ARG A 250 -4.07 19.62 18.06
N GLY A 251 -4.10 19.05 16.85
CA GLY A 251 -4.38 17.64 16.68
C GLY A 251 -3.34 16.74 17.33
N TYR A 252 -2.07 17.12 17.29
CA TYR A 252 -1.02 16.40 17.99
C TYR A 252 -1.19 16.49 19.52
N GLU A 253 -1.42 17.68 20.08
CA GLU A 253 -1.61 17.89 21.52
C GLU A 253 -2.82 17.12 22.07
N GLU A 254 -3.90 17.05 21.28
CA GLU A 254 -5.14 16.38 21.68
C GLU A 254 -5.08 14.86 21.50
N LEU A 255 -4.56 14.38 20.37
CA LEU A 255 -4.67 12.97 19.95
C LEU A 255 -3.37 12.17 20.15
N ALA A 256 -2.22 12.83 20.12
CA ALA A 256 -0.90 12.19 20.09
C ALA A 256 0.08 12.75 21.15
N PRO A 257 -0.36 13.16 22.35
CA PRO A 257 0.56 13.78 23.31
C PRO A 257 1.70 12.81 23.69
N GLY A 258 2.94 13.28 23.53
CA GLY A 258 4.14 12.50 23.86
C GLY A 258 4.55 11.45 22.83
N ARG A 259 3.82 11.26 21.73
CA ARG A 259 4.21 10.38 20.62
C ARG A 259 5.28 11.03 19.75
N ARG A 260 6.02 10.21 19.02
CA ARG A 260 7.00 10.64 18.00
C ARG A 260 6.29 10.70 16.65
N ALA A 261 5.93 11.93 16.23
CA ALA A 261 5.15 12.14 15.03
C ALA A 261 6.03 12.34 13.79
N LEU A 262 5.71 11.63 12.72
CA LEU A 262 6.20 11.89 11.37
C LEU A 262 5.08 12.55 10.56
N ILE A 263 5.31 13.78 10.08
CA ILE A 263 4.31 14.60 9.41
C ILE A 263 4.67 14.72 7.92
N PHE A 264 3.82 14.22 7.06
CA PHE A 264 4.02 14.30 5.60
C PHE A 264 3.34 15.54 5.03
N CYS A 265 4.13 16.43 4.45
CA CYS A 265 3.70 17.69 3.85
C CYS A 265 3.78 17.63 2.31
N PRO A 266 2.92 18.38 1.58
CA PRO A 266 2.96 18.42 0.12
C PRO A 266 4.16 19.21 -0.44
N THR A 267 4.62 20.25 0.25
CA THR A 267 5.75 21.09 -0.19
C THR A 267 6.77 21.30 0.93
N VAL A 268 7.95 21.78 0.55
CA VAL A 268 9.04 22.13 1.47
C VAL A 268 8.63 23.29 2.36
N GLU A 269 7.99 24.31 1.80
CA GLU A 269 7.50 25.49 2.50
C GLU A 269 6.51 25.11 3.60
N MET A 270 5.60 24.18 3.30
CA MET A 270 4.65 23.68 4.29
C MET A 270 5.34 22.86 5.37
N ALA A 271 6.39 22.10 5.06
CA ALA A 271 7.14 21.36 6.09
C ALA A 271 7.82 22.34 7.07
N TYR A 272 8.38 23.44 6.59
CA TYR A 272 8.93 24.49 7.44
C TYR A 272 7.85 25.22 8.24
N ALA A 273 6.69 25.51 7.65
CA ALA A 273 5.56 26.12 8.37
C ALA A 273 5.07 25.23 9.52
N VAL A 274 4.96 23.93 9.29
CA VAL A 274 4.59 22.93 10.33
C VAL A 274 5.66 22.90 11.43
N GLU A 275 6.95 22.83 11.09
CA GLU A 275 8.04 22.90 12.07
C GLU A 275 7.93 24.16 12.94
N HIS A 276 7.72 25.32 12.30
CA HIS A 276 7.58 26.59 12.99
C HIS A 276 6.38 26.61 13.94
N ALA A 277 5.22 26.13 13.51
CA ALA A 277 4.01 26.06 14.31
C ALA A 277 4.20 25.17 15.56
N PHE A 278 4.80 23.98 15.39
CA PHE A 278 5.10 23.09 16.52
C PHE A 278 6.08 23.74 17.51
N ARG A 279 7.16 24.37 17.03
CA ARG A 279 8.12 25.07 17.90
C ARG A 279 7.47 26.25 18.63
N SER A 280 6.59 26.99 17.97
CA SER A 280 5.86 28.12 18.58
C SER A 280 4.92 27.66 19.69
N ALA A 281 4.43 26.43 19.64
CA ALA A 281 3.65 25.77 20.69
C ALA A 281 4.53 25.14 21.78
N GLY A 282 5.87 25.31 21.72
CA GLY A 282 6.79 24.74 22.72
C GLY A 282 7.13 23.26 22.50
N LEU A 283 6.74 22.68 21.36
CA LEU A 283 7.04 21.30 21.00
C LEU A 283 8.37 21.20 20.22
N ALA A 284 9.22 20.23 20.59
CA ALA A 284 10.47 20.01 19.86
C ALA A 284 10.19 19.43 18.46
N ALA A 285 10.47 20.21 17.42
CA ALA A 285 10.21 19.83 16.03
C ALA A 285 11.38 20.17 15.11
N ALA A 286 11.51 19.43 14.02
CA ALA A 286 12.44 19.68 12.93
C ALA A 286 11.80 19.28 11.60
N SER A 287 12.36 19.79 10.50
CA SER A 287 11.99 19.35 9.14
C SER A 287 13.18 18.68 8.44
N VAL A 288 12.88 17.66 7.62
CA VAL A 288 13.85 17.02 6.73
C VAL A 288 13.31 17.08 5.30
N VAL A 289 14.04 17.80 4.46
CA VAL A 289 13.70 18.03 3.06
C VAL A 289 14.86 17.60 2.14
N GLY A 290 14.69 17.72 0.83
CA GLY A 290 15.68 17.28 -0.17
C GLY A 290 17.08 17.83 0.07
N ASP A 291 17.16 19.11 0.39
CA ASP A 291 18.42 19.85 0.55
C ASP A 291 19.04 19.75 1.97
N THR A 292 18.38 19.06 2.91
CA THR A 292 18.94 18.83 4.27
C THR A 292 20.24 18.04 4.17
N PRO A 293 21.38 18.55 4.67
CA PRO A 293 22.67 17.83 4.64
C PRO A 293 22.62 16.46 5.35
N THR A 294 23.41 15.51 4.90
CA THR A 294 23.36 14.12 5.40
C THR A 294 23.67 14.02 6.90
N ASP A 295 24.66 14.77 7.39
CA ASP A 295 25.07 14.81 8.80
C ASP A 295 24.01 15.46 9.69
N GLU A 296 23.37 16.54 9.24
CA GLU A 296 22.24 17.16 9.90
C GLU A 296 21.04 16.22 9.95
N ARG A 297 20.73 15.55 8.83
CA ARG A 297 19.67 14.54 8.76
C ARG A 297 19.88 13.43 9.76
N GLN A 298 21.12 12.91 9.88
CA GLN A 298 21.48 11.90 10.87
C GLN A 298 21.37 12.40 12.32
N ALA A 299 21.70 13.67 12.57
CA ALA A 299 21.52 14.28 13.88
C ALA A 299 20.03 14.37 14.26
N ILE A 300 19.17 14.78 13.34
CA ILE A 300 17.71 14.82 13.52
C ILE A 300 17.17 13.41 13.82
N TYR A 301 17.56 12.39 13.08
CA TYR A 301 17.12 11.02 13.32
C TYR A 301 17.51 10.50 14.70
N ARG A 302 18.72 10.85 15.19
CA ARG A 302 19.11 10.51 16.57
C ARG A 302 18.24 11.20 17.61
N GLN A 303 17.83 12.44 17.39
CA GLN A 303 16.91 13.17 18.27
C GLN A 303 15.50 12.55 18.29
N VAL A 304 14.98 12.11 17.14
CA VAL A 304 13.72 11.34 17.08
C VAL A 304 13.84 10.06 17.91
N ARG A 305 14.91 9.29 17.69
CA ARG A 305 15.14 8.01 18.37
C ARG A 305 15.26 8.17 19.90
N SER A 306 15.94 9.20 20.35
CA SER A 306 16.08 9.49 21.78
C SER A 306 14.79 10.04 22.42
N GLY A 307 13.80 10.46 21.60
CA GLY A 307 12.59 11.12 22.07
C GLY A 307 12.77 12.59 22.42
N SER A 308 13.95 13.19 22.16
CA SER A 308 14.17 14.63 22.35
C SER A 308 13.53 15.47 21.23
N LEU A 309 13.15 14.86 20.11
CA LEU A 309 12.33 15.45 19.06
C LEU A 309 10.97 14.77 19.01
N GLN A 310 9.89 15.54 19.12
CA GLN A 310 8.51 15.06 19.17
C GLN A 310 7.87 15.02 17.78
N ALA A 311 8.22 15.94 16.88
CA ALA A 311 7.64 16.04 15.56
C ALA A 311 8.72 16.19 14.48
N LEU A 312 8.62 15.40 13.43
CA LEU A 312 9.47 15.44 12.25
C LEU A 312 8.60 15.71 11.02
N ALA A 313 8.68 16.92 10.46
CA ALA A 313 8.00 17.28 9.22
C ALA A 313 8.85 16.90 8.01
N SER A 314 8.23 16.46 6.93
CA SER A 314 8.94 16.09 5.71
C SER A 314 8.10 16.31 4.44
N CYS A 315 8.79 16.71 3.39
CA CYS A 315 8.26 16.71 2.03
C CYS A 315 9.02 15.69 1.18
N ALA A 316 8.31 14.68 0.66
CA ALA A 316 8.77 13.66 -0.30
C ALA A 316 10.03 12.82 0.06
N VAL A 317 10.85 13.22 1.04
CA VAL A 317 12.14 12.57 1.32
C VAL A 317 12.00 11.31 2.17
N LEU A 318 11.11 11.33 3.16
CA LEU A 318 10.96 10.24 4.13
C LEU A 318 9.93 9.17 3.70
N THR A 319 9.35 9.29 2.51
CA THR A 319 8.45 8.28 1.94
C THR A 319 9.20 7.01 1.55
N GLU A 320 10.46 7.14 1.14
CA GLU A 320 11.35 6.02 0.79
C GLU A 320 12.68 6.15 1.51
N GLY A 321 13.30 5.03 1.88
CA GLY A 321 14.64 5.01 2.46
C GLY A 321 14.79 5.45 3.93
N PHE A 322 13.74 5.96 4.58
CA PHE A 322 13.79 6.33 5.99
C PHE A 322 13.51 5.12 6.89
N ASP A 323 14.41 4.82 7.83
CA ASP A 323 14.31 3.68 8.74
C ASP A 323 14.45 4.11 10.21
N GLU A 324 13.33 4.61 10.80
CA GLU A 324 13.26 4.96 12.21
C GLU A 324 12.06 4.28 12.88
N PRO A 325 12.26 3.11 13.50
CA PRO A 325 11.19 2.31 14.09
C PRO A 325 10.49 2.95 15.28
N SER A 326 11.13 3.93 15.93
CA SER A 326 10.57 4.60 17.13
C SER A 326 9.39 5.53 16.81
N ILE A 327 9.15 5.86 15.54
CA ILE A 327 7.96 6.61 15.10
C ILE A 327 6.70 5.82 15.46
N ASP A 328 5.81 6.42 16.24
CA ASP A 328 4.55 5.83 16.70
C ASP A 328 3.31 6.69 16.37
N CYS A 329 3.51 7.81 15.67
CA CYS A 329 2.46 8.61 15.07
C CYS A 329 2.82 9.01 13.63
N VAL A 330 1.88 8.88 12.72
CA VAL A 330 1.99 9.37 11.35
C VAL A 330 0.87 10.37 11.10
N MET A 331 1.22 11.61 10.75
CA MET A 331 0.26 12.65 10.42
C MET A 331 0.30 12.93 8.91
N LEU A 332 -0.83 12.75 8.25
CA LEU A 332 -0.99 13.03 6.83
C LEU A 332 -1.50 14.46 6.65
N ALA A 333 -0.58 15.41 6.50
CA ALA A 333 -0.88 16.76 6.05
C ALA A 333 -0.87 16.87 4.51
N ARG A 334 -0.79 15.74 3.83
CA ARG A 334 -0.84 15.61 2.38
C ARG A 334 -1.94 14.61 2.00
N PRO A 335 -3.15 15.07 1.65
CA PRO A 335 -4.11 14.20 0.99
C PRO A 335 -3.50 13.67 -0.31
N THR A 336 -3.71 12.41 -0.59
CA THR A 336 -3.24 11.78 -1.82
C THR A 336 -4.30 10.84 -2.38
N LYS A 337 -4.39 10.77 -3.70
CA LYS A 337 -5.18 9.77 -4.42
C LYS A 337 -4.32 8.54 -4.78
N SER A 338 -3.00 8.63 -4.57
CA SER A 338 -2.07 7.53 -4.82
C SER A 338 -2.05 6.56 -3.64
N LYS A 339 -2.55 5.35 -3.85
CA LYS A 339 -2.46 4.25 -2.87
C LYS A 339 -1.01 3.93 -2.51
N VAL A 340 -0.12 3.93 -3.49
CA VAL A 340 1.32 3.68 -3.31
C VAL A 340 1.91 4.64 -2.29
N LEU A 341 1.71 5.95 -2.48
CA LEU A 341 2.25 6.97 -1.58
C LEU A 341 1.68 6.83 -0.17
N LEU A 342 0.38 6.57 -0.06
CA LEU A 342 -0.28 6.39 1.23
C LEU A 342 0.30 5.20 2.00
N TYR A 343 0.47 4.04 1.36
CA TYR A 343 1.08 2.86 1.98
C TYR A 343 2.54 3.09 2.38
N GLN A 344 3.29 3.83 1.58
CA GLN A 344 4.65 4.22 1.92
C GLN A 344 4.70 5.10 3.16
N CYS A 345 3.83 6.12 3.25
CA CYS A 345 3.74 7.01 4.42
C CYS A 345 3.36 6.24 5.69
N ILE A 346 2.27 5.47 5.65
CA ILE A 346 1.79 4.69 6.81
C ILE A 346 2.84 3.67 7.23
N GLY A 347 3.44 2.97 6.29
CA GLY A 347 4.44 1.93 6.55
C GLY A 347 5.67 2.42 7.33
N ARG A 348 5.94 3.74 7.34
CA ARG A 348 7.04 4.31 8.14
C ARG A 348 6.77 4.23 9.64
N GLY A 349 5.51 4.36 10.05
CA GLY A 349 5.09 4.27 11.44
C GLY A 349 4.78 2.87 11.93
N LEU A 350 4.83 1.82 11.11
CA LEU A 350 4.35 0.49 11.52
C LEU A 350 5.43 -0.47 12.02
N ARG A 351 6.70 -0.09 11.95
CA ARG A 351 7.77 -0.96 12.46
C ARG A 351 7.64 -1.17 13.96
N LEU A 352 7.97 -2.36 14.40
CA LEU A 352 7.97 -2.69 15.84
C LEU A 352 9.06 -1.92 16.56
N TRP A 353 8.75 -1.43 17.77
CA TRP A 353 9.68 -0.81 18.69
C TRP A 353 9.32 -1.23 20.12
N PRO A 354 10.30 -1.44 21.03
CA PRO A 354 10.05 -2.03 22.36
C PRO A 354 9.01 -1.31 23.23
N THR A 355 8.88 0.02 23.08
CA THR A 355 7.94 0.84 23.87
C THR A 355 6.68 1.22 23.10
N LYS A 356 6.48 0.66 21.93
CA LYS A 356 5.40 1.03 21.02
C LYS A 356 4.28 0.00 21.05
N GLU A 357 3.09 0.41 21.48
CA GLU A 357 1.89 -0.42 21.51
C GLU A 357 1.17 -0.44 20.18
N ASP A 358 1.06 0.72 19.51
CA ASP A 358 0.41 0.91 18.22
C ASP A 358 1.06 2.06 17.42
N CYS A 359 0.59 2.27 16.20
CA CYS A 359 0.87 3.46 15.40
C CYS A 359 -0.42 4.26 15.23
N LEU A 360 -0.43 5.49 15.72
CA LEU A 360 -1.53 6.41 15.49
C LEU A 360 -1.39 7.08 14.12
N LEU A 361 -2.38 6.88 13.27
CA LEU A 361 -2.52 7.57 12.00
C LEU A 361 -3.48 8.75 12.16
N ILE A 362 -3.00 9.96 11.93
CA ILE A 362 -3.83 11.17 11.92
C ILE A 362 -3.99 11.65 10.49
N ASP A 363 -5.20 11.61 9.95
CA ASP A 363 -5.54 12.22 8.68
C ASP A 363 -6.05 13.65 8.92
N ALA A 364 -5.21 14.63 8.60
CA ALA A 364 -5.50 16.05 8.80
C ALA A 364 -6.38 16.68 7.71
N THR A 365 -6.87 15.91 6.75
CA THR A 365 -7.47 16.48 5.55
C THR A 365 -8.93 16.12 5.38
N GLY A 366 -9.45 15.18 6.18
CA GLY A 366 -10.80 14.64 6.02
C GLY A 366 -11.05 14.04 4.64
N ALA A 367 -10.00 13.87 3.86
CA ALA A 367 -10.03 13.31 2.51
C ALA A 367 -10.53 11.87 2.51
N THR A 368 -10.37 11.17 3.63
CA THR A 368 -10.90 9.82 3.85
C THR A 368 -12.41 9.70 3.59
N LYS A 369 -13.20 10.72 3.92
CA LYS A 369 -14.66 10.69 3.68
C LYS A 369 -15.05 11.02 2.25
N ARG A 370 -14.30 11.90 1.55
CA ARG A 370 -14.70 12.41 0.23
C ARG A 370 -14.18 11.61 -0.96
N HIS A 371 -13.02 10.95 -0.84
CA HIS A 371 -12.31 10.39 -1.99
C HIS A 371 -12.04 8.87 -1.92
N GLY A 372 -12.79 8.15 -1.08
CA GLY A 372 -12.63 6.69 -1.02
C GLY A 372 -11.32 6.21 -0.36
N LEU A 373 -10.61 7.07 0.38
CA LEU A 373 -9.51 6.66 1.27
C LEU A 373 -10.01 5.80 2.45
N LEU A 374 -11.33 5.70 2.64
CA LEU A 374 -11.98 4.66 3.46
C LEU A 374 -11.63 3.24 2.99
N SER A 375 -11.23 3.08 1.74
CA SER A 375 -10.75 1.82 1.21
C SER A 375 -9.41 1.40 1.79
N VAL A 376 -8.58 2.33 2.21
CA VAL A 376 -7.31 2.01 2.88
C VAL A 376 -7.54 1.21 4.15
N ALA A 377 -8.57 1.52 4.89
CA ALA A 377 -8.94 0.74 6.05
C ALA A 377 -9.51 -0.64 5.69
N ALA A 378 -10.31 -0.70 4.63
CA ALA A 378 -10.78 -1.98 4.09
C ALA A 378 -9.62 -2.76 3.44
N GLU A 379 -8.71 -2.09 2.74
CA GLU A 379 -7.48 -2.68 2.20
C GLU A 379 -6.48 -3.02 3.32
N LEU A 380 -6.45 -2.26 4.42
CA LEU A 380 -5.67 -2.57 5.60
C LEU A 380 -6.31 -3.70 6.43
N GLY A 381 -7.56 -4.13 6.15
CA GLY A 381 -8.23 -5.25 6.84
C GLY A 381 -8.32 -5.05 8.35
N LEU A 382 -8.53 -3.81 8.81
CA LEU A 382 -8.58 -3.49 10.23
C LEU A 382 -9.82 -4.12 10.87
N LEU A 383 -9.64 -5.25 11.53
CA LEU A 383 -10.61 -5.82 12.44
C LEU A 383 -10.63 -4.95 13.71
N VAL A 384 -11.60 -4.08 13.82
CA VAL A 384 -11.92 -3.46 15.12
C VAL A 384 -12.54 -4.54 15.99
N PRO A 385 -12.07 -4.75 17.24
CA PRO A 385 -12.77 -5.61 18.19
C PRO A 385 -14.20 -5.10 18.33
N LYS A 386 -15.18 -5.98 18.16
CA LYS A 386 -16.58 -5.68 18.40
C LYS A 386 -16.78 -5.39 19.89
N THR A 387 -16.78 -4.14 20.27
CA THR A 387 -17.45 -3.69 21.50
C THR A 387 -18.21 -2.43 21.14
N PRO A 388 -19.55 -2.48 21.05
CA PRO A 388 -20.35 -1.27 20.98
C PRO A 388 -20.39 -0.67 22.38
N GLN A 389 -19.65 0.38 22.62
CA GLN A 389 -20.04 1.32 23.65
C GLN A 389 -20.90 2.39 22.98
N GLU A 390 -22.19 2.22 23.11
CA GLU A 390 -23.16 3.29 22.95
C GLU A 390 -22.84 4.36 24.00
N GLY A 391 -22.15 5.41 23.59
CA GLY A 391 -22.11 6.66 24.34
C GLY A 391 -23.31 7.50 23.95
N PRO A 392 -23.94 8.24 24.88
CA PRO A 392 -25.19 8.95 24.62
C PRO A 392 -24.98 10.06 23.58
N LEU A 393 -25.94 10.15 22.67
CA LEU A 393 -26.19 11.29 21.80
C LEU A 393 -26.28 12.55 22.69
N ILE A 394 -25.35 13.49 22.52
CA ILE A 394 -25.47 14.80 23.17
C ILE A 394 -26.50 15.59 22.36
N GLU A 395 -27.67 15.77 22.96
CA GLU A 395 -28.70 16.67 22.51
C GLU A 395 -28.21 18.13 22.52
N GLU A 396 -28.55 18.86 21.46
CA GLU A 396 -28.48 20.32 21.41
C GLU A 396 -29.29 20.92 22.56
N GLY A 397 -28.69 21.82 23.32
CA GLY A 397 -29.49 22.63 24.20
C GLY A 397 -28.77 23.47 25.23
N ARG A 398 -28.81 24.75 24.98
CA ARG A 398 -28.92 25.91 25.89
C ARG A 398 -27.69 26.80 26.02
N GLU A 399 -27.95 28.02 25.55
CA GLU A 399 -27.23 29.27 25.85
C GLU A 399 -27.13 29.52 27.34
N GLY A 400 -25.98 30.04 27.76
CA GLY A 400 -25.85 30.75 29.03
C GLY A 400 -24.44 30.76 29.59
N GLU A 401 -23.85 31.95 29.54
CA GLU A 401 -22.77 32.52 30.33
C GLU A 401 -21.42 32.73 29.62
N LYS A 402 -21.21 34.04 29.38
CA LYS A 402 -19.95 34.61 28.84
C LYS A 402 -18.90 34.69 29.95
N THR A 403 -17.84 33.93 29.79
CA THR A 403 -16.56 34.21 30.43
C THR A 403 -15.48 34.35 29.35
N ALA A 404 -14.50 35.20 29.58
CA ALA A 404 -13.50 35.71 28.64
C ALA A 404 -12.93 34.63 27.71
N VAL A 405 -13.10 34.86 26.41
CA VAL A 405 -12.75 33.90 25.34
C VAL A 405 -11.32 34.22 24.89
N GLU A 406 -10.39 33.29 25.17
CA GLU A 406 -9.24 33.11 24.30
C GLU A 406 -9.72 32.85 22.88
N PRO A 407 -9.03 33.31 21.81
CA PRO A 407 -9.47 33.10 20.44
C PRO A 407 -9.45 31.59 20.16
N LYS A 408 -10.61 30.94 20.26
CA LYS A 408 -10.79 29.57 19.79
C LYS A 408 -10.66 29.59 18.27
N LEU A 409 -9.64 28.91 17.75
CA LEU A 409 -9.59 28.50 16.35
C LEU A 409 -10.94 27.82 16.03
N THR A 410 -11.80 28.55 15.33
CA THR A 410 -13.05 28.03 14.82
C THR A 410 -12.71 27.16 13.62
N GLY A 411 -13.19 25.91 13.58
CA GLY A 411 -13.03 25.07 12.38
C GLY A 411 -12.26 23.75 12.57
N TYR A 412 -11.89 23.40 13.78
CA TYR A 412 -11.26 22.11 14.09
C TYR A 412 -12.28 21.14 14.73
N ARG A 413 -12.33 19.92 14.20
CA ARG A 413 -13.03 18.79 14.83
C ARG A 413 -12.20 17.53 14.66
N ALA A 414 -11.83 16.90 15.78
CA ALA A 414 -11.28 15.56 15.77
C ALA A 414 -12.42 14.54 15.75
N HIS A 415 -12.23 13.44 15.02
CA HIS A 415 -13.17 12.33 15.01
C HIS A 415 -12.41 11.01 14.81
N ASP A 416 -13.00 9.93 15.35
CA ASP A 416 -12.52 8.60 15.06
C ASP A 416 -12.79 8.25 13.60
N ILE A 417 -11.78 7.72 12.94
CA ILE A 417 -11.95 7.14 11.62
C ILE A 417 -12.32 5.67 11.84
N ASP A 418 -13.58 5.34 11.61
CA ASP A 418 -13.98 3.95 11.49
C ASP A 418 -13.40 3.37 10.21
N LEU A 419 -12.26 2.73 10.36
CA LEU A 419 -11.58 2.06 9.27
C LEU A 419 -12.35 0.82 8.77
N ALA A 420 -13.40 0.41 9.50
CA ALA A 420 -14.28 -0.69 9.13
C ALA A 420 -15.60 -0.24 8.46
N GLN A 421 -15.81 1.05 8.21
CA GLN A 421 -16.97 1.52 7.44
C GLN A 421 -16.96 0.92 6.03
N ARG A 422 -17.48 -0.30 5.94
CA ARG A 422 -17.63 -1.03 4.69
C ARG A 422 -18.73 -0.35 3.89
N THR A 423 -18.41 -0.02 2.66
CA THR A 423 -19.44 0.13 1.64
C THR A 423 -20.07 -1.25 1.49
N ARG A 424 -21.27 -1.44 2.02
CA ARG A 424 -21.96 -2.73 1.97
C ARG A 424 -22.41 -2.97 0.53
N LEU A 425 -21.55 -3.59 -0.26
CA LEU A 425 -21.97 -4.22 -1.50
C LEU A 425 -22.95 -5.34 -1.16
N HIS A 426 -23.99 -5.46 -1.94
CA HIS A 426 -24.93 -6.56 -1.81
C HIS A 426 -24.34 -7.84 -2.41
N TRP A 427 -23.75 -8.67 -1.58
CA TRP A 427 -23.20 -9.95 -1.95
C TRP A 427 -24.27 -11.03 -1.96
N VAL A 428 -24.27 -11.83 -3.01
CA VAL A 428 -25.12 -13.01 -3.14
C VAL A 428 -24.25 -14.24 -2.96
N GLU A 429 -24.61 -15.10 -2.00
CA GLU A 429 -23.95 -16.39 -1.84
C GLU A 429 -24.56 -17.40 -2.82
N THR A 430 -23.70 -18.10 -3.55
CA THR A 430 -24.12 -19.16 -4.50
C THR A 430 -24.22 -20.51 -3.80
N PRO A 431 -24.94 -21.49 -4.37
CA PRO A 431 -25.01 -22.87 -3.83
C PRO A 431 -23.65 -23.53 -3.60
N LYS A 432 -22.61 -23.16 -4.35
CA LYS A 432 -21.23 -23.63 -4.15
C LYS A 432 -20.46 -22.90 -3.04
N GLY A 433 -21.09 -21.94 -2.35
CA GLY A 433 -20.45 -21.12 -1.31
C GLY A 433 -19.53 -20.03 -1.85
N TYR A 434 -19.72 -19.58 -3.10
CA TYR A 434 -19.04 -18.43 -3.66
C TYR A 434 -19.85 -17.17 -3.36
N TRP A 435 -19.15 -16.06 -3.14
CA TRP A 435 -19.77 -14.75 -2.95
C TRP A 435 -19.66 -13.95 -4.25
N VAL A 436 -20.78 -13.49 -4.77
CA VAL A 436 -20.84 -12.83 -6.07
C VAL A 436 -21.53 -11.47 -5.95
N VAL A 437 -20.97 -10.47 -6.61
CA VAL A 437 -21.63 -9.16 -6.81
C VAL A 437 -21.61 -8.82 -8.30
N ASN A 438 -22.76 -8.43 -8.82
CA ASN A 438 -22.93 -8.03 -10.22
C ASN A 438 -22.82 -6.51 -10.33
N LEU A 439 -21.72 -6.05 -10.88
CA LEU A 439 -21.53 -4.66 -11.30
C LEU A 439 -22.05 -4.52 -12.76
N ALA A 440 -22.55 -3.36 -13.12
CA ALA A 440 -23.26 -3.17 -14.41
C ALA A 440 -22.51 -3.72 -15.64
N ASP A 441 -21.18 -3.62 -15.68
CA ASP A 441 -20.30 -4.02 -16.77
C ASP A 441 -19.53 -5.32 -16.51
N ARG A 442 -19.47 -5.77 -15.26
CA ARG A 442 -18.69 -6.92 -14.82
C ARG A 442 -19.30 -7.62 -13.61
N MET A 443 -18.87 -8.83 -13.34
CA MET A 443 -19.21 -9.60 -12.16
C MET A 443 -17.94 -9.87 -11.35
N LEU A 444 -17.97 -9.64 -10.05
CA LEU A 444 -16.91 -10.00 -9.14
C LEU A 444 -17.33 -11.24 -8.37
N ARG A 445 -16.39 -12.17 -8.16
CA ARG A 445 -16.61 -13.42 -7.44
C ARG A 445 -15.49 -13.63 -6.43
N VAL A 446 -15.86 -13.88 -5.18
CA VAL A 446 -14.96 -14.33 -4.12
C VAL A 446 -15.23 -15.80 -3.87
N ARG A 447 -14.21 -16.64 -3.97
CA ARG A 447 -14.31 -18.07 -3.69
C ARG A 447 -13.14 -18.60 -2.87
N PRO A 448 -13.33 -19.68 -2.09
CA PRO A 448 -12.24 -20.37 -1.41
C PRO A 448 -11.19 -20.86 -2.41
N ASP A 449 -9.92 -20.79 -2.05
CA ASP A 449 -8.80 -21.28 -2.86
C ASP A 449 -8.33 -22.69 -2.46
N GLY A 450 -8.95 -23.28 -1.45
CA GLY A 450 -8.64 -24.63 -0.93
C GLY A 450 -7.52 -24.65 0.11
N GLN A 451 -6.95 -23.49 0.48
CA GLN A 451 -5.87 -23.37 1.46
C GLN A 451 -6.31 -22.61 2.74
N GLY A 452 -7.62 -22.44 2.94
CA GLY A 452 -8.17 -21.66 4.06
C GLY A 452 -8.22 -20.17 3.80
N THR A 453 -7.84 -19.74 2.61
CA THR A 453 -7.91 -18.39 2.09
C THR A 453 -8.87 -18.29 0.90
N TYR A 454 -9.00 -17.09 0.33
CA TYR A 454 -9.94 -16.81 -0.74
C TYR A 454 -9.24 -16.12 -1.91
N ARG A 455 -9.85 -16.23 -3.09
CA ARG A 455 -9.47 -15.45 -4.26
C ARG A 455 -10.62 -14.56 -4.72
N LEU A 456 -10.25 -13.40 -5.26
CA LEU A 456 -11.17 -12.51 -5.95
C LEU A 456 -10.94 -12.60 -7.45
N GLU A 457 -12.00 -12.82 -8.16
CA GLU A 457 -12.02 -12.96 -9.62
C GLU A 457 -12.98 -11.94 -10.24
N VAL A 458 -12.67 -11.50 -11.45
CA VAL A 458 -13.52 -10.60 -12.22
C VAL A 458 -13.87 -11.26 -13.56
N ARG A 459 -15.10 -11.08 -14.01
CA ARG A 459 -15.55 -11.45 -15.34
C ARG A 459 -16.30 -10.29 -15.97
N LYS A 460 -15.85 -9.78 -17.09
CA LYS A 460 -16.60 -8.79 -17.86
C LYS A 460 -17.84 -9.44 -18.48
N ARG A 461 -18.85 -8.61 -18.77
CA ARG A 461 -20.17 -9.09 -19.21
C ARG A 461 -20.12 -9.85 -20.55
N ASP A 462 -19.19 -9.50 -21.42
CA ASP A 462 -18.94 -10.09 -22.74
C ASP A 462 -17.93 -11.25 -22.72
N GLU A 463 -17.28 -11.50 -21.58
CA GLU A 463 -16.30 -12.58 -21.42
C GLU A 463 -16.95 -13.83 -20.82
N ARG A 464 -16.41 -15.01 -21.19
CA ARG A 464 -16.84 -16.33 -20.69
C ARG A 464 -15.88 -16.93 -19.66
N VAL A 465 -14.86 -16.18 -19.25
CA VAL A 465 -13.83 -16.65 -18.30
C VAL A 465 -13.67 -15.63 -17.21
N TYR A 466 -13.55 -16.13 -15.98
CA TYR A 466 -13.15 -15.29 -14.86
C TYR A 466 -11.64 -15.09 -14.86
N THR A 467 -11.22 -13.84 -14.79
CA THR A 467 -9.82 -13.47 -14.60
C THR A 467 -9.56 -13.24 -13.13
N ARG A 468 -8.52 -13.86 -12.60
CA ARG A 468 -8.08 -13.67 -11.22
C ARG A 468 -7.55 -12.26 -11.01
N LEU A 469 -8.08 -11.56 -10.02
CA LEU A 469 -7.58 -10.26 -9.56
C LEU A 469 -6.56 -10.42 -8.44
N VAL A 470 -6.92 -11.23 -7.42
CA VAL A 470 -6.07 -11.52 -6.26
C VAL A 470 -6.31 -12.94 -5.76
N ASP A 471 -5.32 -13.50 -5.04
CA ASP A 471 -5.34 -14.84 -4.50
C ASP A 471 -4.78 -14.86 -3.07
N HIS A 472 -5.07 -15.90 -2.30
CA HIS A 472 -4.54 -16.16 -0.96
C HIS A 472 -4.80 -15.03 0.06
N LEU A 473 -6.00 -14.42 0.00
CA LEU A 473 -6.42 -13.37 0.91
C LEU A 473 -7.53 -13.85 1.86
N SER A 474 -7.76 -13.12 2.96
CA SER A 474 -8.97 -13.34 3.75
C SER A 474 -10.22 -12.95 2.95
N GLN A 475 -11.37 -13.57 3.26
CA GLN A 475 -12.64 -13.23 2.63
C GLN A 475 -12.95 -11.73 2.69
N GLU A 476 -12.69 -11.14 3.85
CA GLU A 476 -12.92 -9.71 4.10
C GLU A 476 -12.07 -8.81 3.23
N PHE A 477 -10.85 -9.24 2.96
CA PHE A 477 -9.93 -8.53 2.06
C PHE A 477 -10.42 -8.54 0.62
N CYS A 478 -10.88 -9.71 0.17
CA CYS A 478 -11.50 -9.82 -1.16
C CYS A 478 -12.72 -8.91 -1.29
N PHE A 479 -13.55 -8.81 -0.24
CA PHE A 479 -14.70 -7.90 -0.21
C PHE A 479 -14.29 -6.42 -0.23
N GLY A 480 -13.20 -6.05 0.43
CA GLY A 480 -12.63 -4.70 0.40
C GLY A 480 -12.21 -4.29 -1.01
N ILE A 481 -11.39 -5.10 -1.67
CA ILE A 481 -10.92 -4.86 -3.05
C ILE A 481 -12.10 -4.78 -4.03
N ALA A 482 -13.10 -5.63 -3.86
CA ALA A 482 -14.31 -5.59 -4.68
C ALA A 482 -15.10 -4.29 -4.48
N SER A 483 -15.19 -3.77 -3.25
CA SER A 483 -15.84 -2.50 -2.94
C SER A 483 -15.14 -1.32 -3.61
N ASP A 484 -13.82 -1.34 -3.67
CA ASP A 484 -13.03 -0.34 -4.38
C ASP A 484 -13.26 -0.40 -5.89
N THR A 485 -13.27 -1.63 -6.44
CA THR A 485 -13.56 -1.84 -7.86
C THR A 485 -14.94 -1.28 -8.25
N ALA A 486 -15.94 -1.43 -7.35
CA ALA A 486 -17.28 -0.89 -7.57
C ALA A 486 -17.32 0.64 -7.46
N ARG A 487 -16.50 1.23 -6.61
CA ARG A 487 -16.38 2.68 -6.44
C ARG A 487 -15.71 3.33 -7.64
N ASP A 488 -14.61 2.75 -8.12
CA ASP A 488 -13.90 3.23 -9.31
C ASP A 488 -14.80 3.21 -10.55
N ALA A 489 -15.74 2.28 -10.61
CA ALA A 489 -16.75 2.20 -11.68
C ALA A 489 -17.92 3.19 -11.52
N GLN A 490 -17.95 4.02 -10.48
CA GLN A 490 -19.02 4.99 -10.15
C GLN A 490 -20.44 4.40 -10.02
N ILE A 491 -20.55 3.09 -9.79
CA ILE A 491 -21.83 2.35 -9.74
C ILE A 491 -22.20 1.89 -8.34
N LEU A 492 -21.44 2.32 -7.35
CA LEU A 492 -21.59 1.90 -5.97
C LEU A 492 -23.02 2.03 -5.46
N HIS A 493 -23.68 3.17 -5.76
CA HIS A 493 -25.07 3.45 -5.34
C HIS A 493 -26.11 2.46 -5.91
N MET A 494 -25.78 1.76 -6.99
CA MET A 494 -26.67 0.76 -7.62
C MET A 494 -26.51 -0.63 -7.03
N VAL A 495 -25.36 -0.94 -6.47
CA VAL A 495 -24.98 -2.28 -6.00
C VAL A 495 -24.88 -2.37 -4.47
N GLN A 496 -25.26 -1.32 -3.77
CA GLN A 496 -25.37 -1.31 -2.31
C GLN A 496 -26.60 -2.09 -1.82
N GLU A 497 -26.49 -2.65 -0.62
CA GLU A 497 -27.55 -3.43 0.04
C GLU A 497 -28.88 -2.67 0.15
N GLY A 498 -28.82 -1.34 0.38
CA GLY A 498 -29.98 -0.46 0.50
C GLY A 498 -30.44 0.24 -0.78
N ALA A 499 -30.02 -0.20 -1.96
CA ALA A 499 -30.38 0.47 -3.22
C ALA A 499 -31.90 0.46 -3.45
N ARG A 500 -32.50 1.64 -3.68
CA ARG A 500 -33.97 1.82 -3.80
C ARG A 500 -34.63 0.96 -4.87
N TRP A 501 -33.94 0.71 -6.00
CA TRP A 501 -34.49 -0.11 -7.07
C TRP A 501 -34.77 -1.56 -6.67
N ARG A 502 -34.08 -2.07 -5.64
CA ARG A 502 -34.24 -3.43 -5.13
C ARG A 502 -35.64 -3.68 -4.55
N GLN A 503 -36.29 -2.64 -4.05
CA GLN A 503 -37.63 -2.71 -3.45
C GLN A 503 -38.75 -2.61 -4.49
N ASN A 504 -38.41 -2.30 -5.75
CA ASN A 504 -39.41 -2.19 -6.82
C ASN A 504 -39.93 -3.58 -7.24
N PRO A 505 -41.12 -3.69 -7.83
CA PRO A 505 -41.57 -4.91 -8.48
C PRO A 505 -40.61 -5.32 -9.61
N PRO A 506 -40.39 -6.64 -9.84
CA PRO A 506 -39.53 -7.11 -10.90
C PRO A 506 -40.08 -6.72 -12.28
N SER A 507 -39.18 -6.35 -13.20
CA SER A 507 -39.59 -6.06 -14.57
C SER A 507 -39.93 -7.34 -15.35
N PRO A 508 -40.83 -7.28 -16.34
CA PRO A 508 -41.15 -8.45 -17.16
C PRO A 508 -39.93 -9.08 -17.85
N LYS A 509 -38.89 -8.28 -18.15
CA LYS A 509 -37.63 -8.76 -18.71
C LYS A 509 -36.82 -9.56 -17.68
N GLN A 510 -36.76 -9.09 -16.43
CA GLN A 510 -36.12 -9.81 -15.34
C GLN A 510 -36.80 -11.15 -15.06
N GLU A 511 -38.13 -11.17 -14.96
CA GLU A 511 -38.88 -12.40 -14.76
C GLU A 511 -38.67 -13.41 -15.88
N THR A 512 -38.73 -12.93 -17.14
CA THR A 512 -38.52 -13.80 -18.31
C THR A 512 -37.11 -14.39 -18.28
N PHE A 513 -36.10 -13.60 -17.94
CA PHE A 513 -34.72 -14.06 -17.86
C PHE A 513 -34.52 -15.06 -16.71
N ALA A 514 -35.06 -14.77 -15.51
CA ALA A 514 -34.98 -15.66 -14.36
C ALA A 514 -35.61 -17.03 -14.67
N ARG A 515 -36.81 -17.05 -15.30
CA ARG A 515 -37.46 -18.30 -15.73
C ARG A 515 -36.64 -19.09 -16.76
N LYS A 516 -35.97 -18.42 -17.69
CA LYS A 516 -35.04 -19.07 -18.64
C LYS A 516 -33.86 -19.74 -17.94
N LEU A 517 -33.44 -19.23 -16.79
CA LEU A 517 -32.39 -19.78 -15.95
C LEU A 517 -32.89 -20.90 -15.02
N GLY A 518 -34.18 -21.26 -15.06
CA GLY A 518 -34.77 -22.23 -14.14
C GLY A 518 -35.07 -21.68 -12.74
N VAL A 519 -34.99 -20.36 -12.54
CA VAL A 519 -35.31 -19.73 -11.25
C VAL A 519 -36.84 -19.70 -11.08
N ARG A 520 -37.30 -20.27 -9.96
CA ARG A 520 -38.72 -20.25 -9.57
C ARG A 520 -39.01 -18.97 -8.81
N ILE A 521 -39.72 -18.04 -9.45
CA ILE A 521 -40.10 -16.75 -8.85
C ILE A 521 -41.35 -16.95 -8.01
N GLU A 522 -41.32 -16.56 -6.75
CA GLU A 522 -42.46 -16.61 -5.85
C GLU A 522 -43.32 -15.31 -5.95
N SER A 523 -44.59 -15.44 -5.62
CA SER A 523 -45.51 -14.28 -5.62
C SER A 523 -45.08 -13.24 -4.56
N GLY A 524 -44.88 -12.01 -5.00
CA GLY A 524 -44.47 -10.90 -4.12
C GLY A 524 -42.98 -10.60 -4.10
N TRP A 525 -42.15 -11.36 -4.84
CA TRP A 525 -40.73 -11.05 -4.94
C TRP A 525 -40.49 -9.66 -5.54
N SER A 526 -39.55 -8.96 -4.93
CA SER A 526 -39.03 -7.68 -5.42
C SER A 526 -38.00 -7.85 -6.55
N SER A 527 -37.71 -6.76 -7.22
CA SER A 527 -36.64 -6.70 -8.24
C SER A 527 -35.28 -7.13 -7.67
N GLY A 528 -35.04 -6.84 -6.39
CA GLY A 528 -33.83 -7.26 -5.68
C GLY A 528 -33.75 -8.78 -5.52
N GLU A 529 -34.81 -9.44 -5.05
CA GLU A 529 -34.85 -10.88 -4.83
C GLU A 529 -34.72 -11.67 -6.13
N VAL A 530 -35.38 -11.22 -7.20
CA VAL A 530 -35.24 -11.82 -8.53
C VAL A 530 -33.81 -11.62 -9.06
N SER A 531 -33.20 -10.45 -8.85
CA SER A 531 -31.82 -10.19 -9.23
C SER A 531 -30.83 -11.10 -8.50
N ASP A 532 -31.02 -11.32 -7.20
CA ASP A 532 -30.17 -12.17 -6.39
C ASP A 532 -30.23 -13.63 -6.84
N ALA A 533 -31.42 -14.13 -7.12
CA ALA A 533 -31.60 -15.47 -7.64
C ALA A 533 -30.94 -15.65 -9.04
N ILE A 534 -31.00 -14.65 -9.90
CA ILE A 534 -30.28 -14.64 -11.18
C ILE A 534 -28.76 -14.67 -10.95
N VAL A 535 -28.26 -13.83 -10.03
CA VAL A 535 -26.83 -13.73 -9.72
C VAL A 535 -26.31 -15.04 -9.10
N ALA A 536 -27.06 -15.67 -8.21
CA ALA A 536 -26.72 -16.94 -7.61
C ALA A 536 -26.48 -18.05 -8.66
N VAL A 537 -27.32 -18.12 -9.69
CA VAL A 537 -27.18 -19.09 -10.78
C VAL A 537 -26.04 -18.71 -11.73
N THR A 538 -25.97 -17.43 -12.14
CA THR A 538 -25.01 -16.97 -13.17
C THR A 538 -23.60 -16.79 -12.62
N GLY A 539 -23.45 -16.63 -11.31
CA GLY A 539 -22.16 -16.48 -10.62
C GLY A 539 -21.32 -17.75 -10.64
N GLU A 540 -21.94 -18.90 -10.79
CA GLU A 540 -21.25 -20.21 -10.91
C GLU A 540 -20.90 -20.59 -12.36
N TRP A 541 -21.35 -19.80 -13.34
CA TRP A 541 -21.03 -20.07 -14.72
C TRP A 541 -19.55 -19.90 -15.00
N TYR A 542 -19.05 -20.71 -15.91
CA TYR A 542 -17.66 -20.65 -16.42
C TYR A 542 -16.60 -20.93 -15.33
N ASP A 543 -16.87 -21.91 -14.44
CA ASP A 543 -15.87 -22.49 -13.54
C ASP A 543 -14.79 -23.26 -14.30
#